data_44ac93f4edddd28140662b262f0252de
#
_entry.id   44ac93f4edddd28140662b262f0252de
#
_cell.length_a   1.000
_cell.length_b   1.000
_cell.length_c   1.000
_cell.angle_alpha   90.00
_cell.angle_beta   90.00
_cell.angle_gamma   90.00
#
_symmetry.space_group_name_H-M   'P 1'
#
loop_
_entity.id
_entity.type
_entity.pdbx_description
1 polymer ?
#
loop_
_entity_poly.entity_id
_entity_poly.type
_entity_poly.pdbx_seq_one_letter_code
_entity_poly.pdbx_strand_id
1 'polypeptide(L)'
;MKQAICLNFLILVISGCSTESPQTELEKGVDFPDQESWGVTIILTDSSIERARVRSGHLEKYNLKQHILLDEIVKVDFFDKKQIHVAVLNSQRAEVDQKTNDMKAIGNVVAISDSGITLYTDTLYWDAKNEKMSTEDSVMITTLEKDTLYGIGFESDSDLENWKILKPSGVTERN
;
A
#
# COMPACT_ATOMS: atom_id res chain seq x y z
N MET A 1 -39.21 70.20 16.57
CA MET A 1 -39.13 69.14 17.57
C MET A 1 -39.69 67.80 17.04
N LYS A 2 -39.14 67.24 15.95
CA LYS A 2 -39.59 65.93 15.39
C LYS A 2 -38.44 65.13 14.68
N GLN A 3 -37.17 65.35 15.04
CA GLN A 3 -36.04 64.68 14.41
C GLN A 3 -35.08 63.94 15.37
N ALA A 4 -35.38 63.74 16.61
CA ALA A 4 -34.45 63.15 17.59
C ALA A 4 -34.85 61.76 18.08
N ILE A 5 -35.86 61.10 17.49
CA ILE A 5 -36.36 59.80 18.00
C ILE A 5 -35.92 58.58 17.10
N CYS A 6 -35.44 58.82 15.88
CA CYS A 6 -35.07 57.73 14.98
C CYS A 6 -33.61 57.20 15.09
N LEU A 7 -32.79 57.85 15.92
CA LEU A 7 -31.33 57.44 15.97
C LEU A 7 -31.00 56.47 17.10
N ASN A 8 -31.99 56.09 17.93
CA ASN A 8 -31.70 55.23 19.10
C ASN A 8 -32.19 53.79 19.00
N PHE A 9 -32.61 53.34 17.78
CA PHE A 9 -33.11 51.96 17.57
C PHE A 9 -32.19 51.07 16.75
N LEU A 10 -30.99 51.54 16.40
CA LEU A 10 -30.05 50.78 15.52
C LEU A 10 -28.83 50.22 16.24
N ILE A 11 -28.81 50.11 17.58
CA ILE A 11 -27.60 49.62 18.32
C ILE A 11 -27.90 48.37 19.14
N LEU A 12 -28.86 47.55 18.77
CA LEU A 12 -29.15 46.37 19.61
C LEU A 12 -29.27 45.06 18.84
N VAL A 13 -28.38 44.73 17.92
CA VAL A 13 -28.26 43.34 17.40
C VAL A 13 -26.81 43.01 17.02
N ILE A 14 -25.89 43.01 17.98
CA ILE A 14 -24.62 42.27 17.83
C ILE A 14 -24.32 41.56 19.14
N SER A 15 -25.18 40.64 19.57
CA SER A 15 -24.79 39.57 20.47
C SER A 15 -24.40 38.37 19.62
N GLY A 16 -23.15 38.38 19.10
CA GLY A 16 -22.55 37.25 18.47
C GLY A 16 -22.42 36.12 19.47
N CYS A 17 -23.12 35.03 19.24
CA CYS A 17 -22.95 33.79 19.92
C CYS A 17 -21.57 33.24 19.53
N SER A 18 -20.55 33.43 20.36
CA SER A 18 -19.34 32.63 20.31
C SER A 18 -19.66 31.28 20.90
N THR A 19 -20.05 30.32 20.06
CA THR A 19 -20.05 28.92 20.42
C THR A 19 -18.57 28.50 20.46
N GLU A 20 -17.96 28.49 21.64
CA GLU A 20 -16.76 27.73 21.87
C GLU A 20 -17.12 26.27 21.61
N SER A 21 -16.66 25.75 20.47
CA SER A 21 -16.66 24.31 20.24
C SER A 21 -15.83 23.69 21.36
N PRO A 22 -16.32 22.66 22.06
CA PRO A 22 -15.50 21.93 23.01
C PRO A 22 -14.31 21.40 22.21
N GLN A 23 -13.12 21.93 22.48
CA GLN A 23 -11.87 21.26 22.04
C GLN A 23 -11.85 19.92 22.77
N THR A 24 -12.31 18.89 22.09
CA THR A 24 -12.05 17.52 22.51
C THR A 24 -10.53 17.42 22.56
N GLU A 25 -9.95 17.36 23.76
CA GLU A 25 -8.56 16.98 23.94
C GLU A 25 -8.42 15.63 23.26
N LEU A 26 -7.84 15.63 22.04
CA LEU A 26 -7.42 14.41 21.38
C LEU A 26 -6.47 13.71 22.36
N GLU A 27 -6.86 12.55 22.84
CA GLU A 27 -6.01 11.72 23.69
C GLU A 27 -4.65 11.60 23.01
N LYS A 28 -3.62 12.18 23.64
CA LYS A 28 -2.23 12.06 23.19
C LYS A 28 -1.84 10.58 23.22
N GLY A 29 -1.94 9.90 22.10
CA GLY A 29 -1.49 8.51 21.96
C GLY A 29 -2.24 7.68 20.93
N VAL A 30 -3.37 8.11 20.41
CA VAL A 30 -4.06 7.42 19.32
C VAL A 30 -3.71 8.11 18.01
N ASP A 31 -3.03 7.36 17.14
CA ASP A 31 -2.63 7.81 15.83
C ASP A 31 -3.79 7.52 14.87
N PHE A 32 -4.64 8.52 14.64
CA PHE A 32 -5.75 8.39 13.70
C PHE A 32 -5.29 8.67 12.27
N PRO A 33 -5.80 7.92 11.28
CA PRO A 33 -5.51 8.22 9.89
C PRO A 33 -6.09 9.59 9.49
N ASP A 34 -5.39 10.33 8.63
CA ASP A 34 -5.88 11.57 8.02
C ASP A 34 -6.99 11.31 7.00
N GLN A 35 -6.99 10.12 6.42
CA GLN A 35 -7.99 9.64 5.47
C GLN A 35 -8.19 8.15 5.63
N GLU A 36 -9.44 7.73 5.57
CA GLU A 36 -9.87 6.35 5.56
C GLU A 36 -10.80 6.11 4.36
N SER A 37 -10.68 4.96 3.68
CA SER A 37 -11.44 4.67 2.46
C SER A 37 -11.64 3.16 2.29
N TRP A 38 -12.75 2.77 1.68
CA TRP A 38 -13.09 1.37 1.42
C TRP A 38 -13.23 1.10 -0.07
N GLY A 39 -12.88 -0.13 -0.48
CA GLY A 39 -12.97 -0.58 -1.88
C GLY A 39 -12.11 0.27 -2.82
N VAL A 40 -10.83 0.44 -2.47
CA VAL A 40 -9.92 1.37 -3.15
C VAL A 40 -9.15 0.72 -4.30
N THR A 41 -8.78 1.56 -5.28
CA THR A 41 -7.80 1.22 -6.30
C THR A 41 -6.76 2.35 -6.38
N ILE A 42 -5.49 1.99 -6.23
CA ILE A 42 -4.34 2.90 -6.36
C ILE A 42 -3.56 2.50 -7.61
N ILE A 43 -3.24 3.47 -8.46
CA ILE A 43 -2.39 3.26 -9.63
C ILE A 43 -1.04 3.89 -9.35
N LEU A 44 0.00 3.07 -9.30
CA LEU A 44 1.38 3.50 -9.13
C LEU A 44 2.01 3.66 -10.53
N THR A 45 2.56 4.85 -10.79
CA THR A 45 3.11 5.19 -12.10
C THR A 45 4.58 5.63 -11.99
N ASP A 46 5.37 5.27 -12.99
CA ASP A 46 6.67 5.88 -13.26
C ASP A 46 6.62 6.58 -14.61
N SER A 47 6.99 7.87 -14.64
CA SER A 47 7.00 8.70 -15.86
C SER A 47 5.66 8.62 -16.65
N SER A 48 4.53 8.62 -15.93
CA SER A 48 3.16 8.48 -16.44
C SER A 48 2.82 7.09 -17.05
N ILE A 49 3.68 6.10 -16.86
CA ILE A 49 3.44 4.71 -17.26
C ILE A 49 2.99 3.95 -16.01
N GLU A 50 1.86 3.24 -16.09
CA GLU A 50 1.37 2.39 -15.01
C GLU A 50 2.38 1.24 -14.78
N ARG A 51 2.84 1.10 -13.52
CA ARG A 51 3.78 0.06 -13.11
C ARG A 51 3.13 -0.96 -12.19
N ALA A 52 2.19 -0.50 -11.37
CA ALA A 52 1.41 -1.38 -10.51
C ALA A 52 0.00 -0.82 -10.28
N ARG A 53 -0.96 -1.72 -10.12
CA ARG A 53 -2.34 -1.41 -9.74
C ARG A 53 -2.69 -2.17 -8.47
N VAL A 54 -2.84 -1.44 -7.37
CA VAL A 54 -3.16 -1.99 -6.06
C VAL A 54 -4.65 -1.87 -5.81
N ARG A 55 -5.30 -2.97 -5.39
CA ARG A 55 -6.68 -3.00 -4.91
C ARG A 55 -6.70 -3.49 -3.48
N SER A 56 -7.51 -2.85 -2.64
CA SER A 56 -7.69 -3.21 -1.23
C SER A 56 -9.13 -2.99 -0.80
N GLY A 57 -9.60 -3.80 0.14
CA GLY A 57 -10.91 -3.59 0.77
C GLY A 57 -10.93 -2.34 1.62
N HIS A 58 -9.83 -2.03 2.33
CA HIS A 58 -9.72 -0.88 3.21
C HIS A 58 -8.35 -0.20 3.09
N LEU A 59 -8.32 1.12 3.30
CA LEU A 59 -7.15 1.99 3.25
C LEU A 59 -7.16 3.00 4.38
N GLU A 60 -6.04 3.14 5.06
CA GLU A 60 -5.74 4.23 5.99
C GLU A 60 -4.53 5.02 5.49
N LYS A 61 -4.65 6.35 5.46
CA LYS A 61 -3.58 7.24 5.02
C LYS A 61 -3.11 8.15 6.14
N TYR A 62 -1.80 8.22 6.34
CA TYR A 62 -1.12 9.01 7.35
C TYR A 62 -0.18 10.01 6.68
N ASN A 63 -0.64 11.26 6.50
CA ASN A 63 0.10 12.29 5.75
C ASN A 63 1.42 12.69 6.42
N LEU A 64 1.43 12.84 7.75
CA LEU A 64 2.66 13.20 8.48
C LEU A 64 3.73 12.11 8.35
N LYS A 65 3.34 10.85 8.37
CA LYS A 65 4.23 9.70 8.19
C LYS A 65 4.52 9.40 6.73
N GLN A 66 3.78 10.00 5.80
CA GLN A 66 3.80 9.72 4.37
C GLN A 66 3.64 8.24 4.05
N HIS A 67 2.66 7.62 4.70
CA HIS A 67 2.45 6.20 4.76
C HIS A 67 0.99 5.85 4.52
N ILE A 68 0.75 4.79 3.77
CA ILE A 68 -0.56 4.22 3.52
C ILE A 68 -0.55 2.78 4.01
N LEU A 69 -1.53 2.42 4.82
CA LEU A 69 -1.84 1.05 5.20
C LEU A 69 -2.99 0.54 4.35
N LEU A 70 -2.89 -0.69 3.91
CA LEU A 70 -3.89 -1.40 3.13
C LEU A 70 -4.20 -2.73 3.81
N ASP A 71 -5.47 -3.08 3.93
CA ASP A 71 -5.92 -4.36 4.45
C ASP A 71 -7.22 -4.84 3.80
N GLU A 72 -7.85 -5.88 4.36
CA GLU A 72 -9.02 -6.56 3.78
C GLU A 72 -8.74 -7.07 2.35
N ILE A 73 -7.70 -7.90 2.23
CA ILE A 73 -7.23 -8.51 0.99
C ILE A 73 -6.64 -7.48 0.03
N VAL A 74 -5.32 -7.50 -0.07
CA VAL A 74 -4.59 -6.66 -1.01
C VAL A 74 -4.22 -7.47 -2.25
N LYS A 75 -4.55 -6.94 -3.42
CA LYS A 75 -4.16 -7.49 -4.71
C LYS A 75 -3.39 -6.44 -5.50
N VAL A 76 -2.23 -6.81 -6.02
CA VAL A 76 -1.38 -5.95 -6.86
C VAL A 76 -1.18 -6.61 -8.20
N ASP A 77 -1.56 -5.93 -9.28
CA ASP A 77 -1.21 -6.32 -10.65
C ASP A 77 0.02 -5.50 -11.07
N PHE A 78 1.06 -6.14 -11.57
CA PHE A 78 2.29 -5.50 -12.06
C PHE A 78 2.31 -5.45 -13.59
N PHE A 79 2.90 -4.38 -14.13
CA PHE A 79 2.98 -4.14 -15.56
C PHE A 79 4.42 -3.77 -15.97
N ASP A 80 4.84 -4.23 -17.14
CA ASP A 80 6.11 -3.85 -17.75
C ASP A 80 6.07 -2.43 -18.35
N LYS A 81 7.20 -1.97 -18.91
CA LYS A 81 7.30 -0.64 -19.56
C LYS A 81 6.42 -0.49 -20.80
N LYS A 82 5.90 -1.58 -21.34
CA LYS A 82 4.96 -1.60 -22.47
C LYS A 82 3.50 -1.70 -22.00
N GLN A 83 3.26 -1.65 -20.67
CA GLN A 83 1.96 -1.82 -20.03
C GLN A 83 1.35 -3.22 -20.23
N ILE A 84 2.19 -4.22 -20.43
CA ILE A 84 1.78 -5.62 -20.46
C ILE A 84 1.78 -6.12 -19.01
N HIS A 85 0.70 -6.80 -18.60
CA HIS A 85 0.64 -7.46 -17.30
C HIS A 85 1.70 -8.54 -17.24
N VAL A 86 2.43 -8.63 -16.12
CA VAL A 86 3.56 -9.56 -15.97
C VAL A 86 3.46 -10.43 -14.71
N ALA A 87 2.80 -9.93 -13.65
CA ALA A 87 2.64 -10.69 -12.42
C ALA A 87 1.47 -10.16 -11.58
N VAL A 88 0.94 -11.00 -10.71
CA VAL A 88 -0.01 -10.63 -9.67
C VAL A 88 0.51 -11.02 -8.29
N LEU A 89 0.31 -10.15 -7.29
CA LEU A 89 0.61 -10.42 -5.90
C LEU A 89 -0.68 -10.33 -5.09
N ASN A 90 -0.87 -11.27 -4.16
CA ASN A 90 -1.93 -11.24 -3.17
C ASN A 90 -1.32 -11.28 -1.77
N SER A 91 -1.88 -10.53 -0.83
CA SER A 91 -1.49 -10.51 0.59
C SER A 91 -2.66 -10.13 1.48
N GLN A 92 -2.52 -10.31 2.78
CA GLN A 92 -3.54 -9.88 3.73
C GLN A 92 -3.50 -8.36 3.91
N ARG A 93 -2.31 -7.76 3.94
CA ARG A 93 -2.06 -6.34 4.16
C ARG A 93 -0.92 -5.85 3.29
N ALA A 94 -0.84 -4.54 3.12
CA ALA A 94 0.34 -3.90 2.55
C ALA A 94 0.57 -2.51 3.17
N GLU A 95 1.81 -2.08 3.11
CA GLU A 95 2.27 -0.75 3.48
C GLU A 95 2.88 -0.09 2.24
N VAL A 96 2.53 1.17 1.97
CA VAL A 96 3.07 1.93 0.83
C VAL A 96 3.68 3.22 1.33
N ASP A 97 4.95 3.47 0.98
CA ASP A 97 5.60 4.76 1.18
C ASP A 97 5.16 5.73 0.06
N GLN A 98 4.55 6.86 0.45
CA GLN A 98 4.00 7.82 -0.51
C GLN A 98 5.08 8.63 -1.25
N LYS A 99 6.34 8.64 -0.78
CA LYS A 99 7.45 9.34 -1.43
C LYS A 99 8.08 8.52 -2.54
N THR A 100 8.33 7.25 -2.23
CA THR A 100 9.09 6.36 -3.11
C THR A 100 8.18 5.46 -3.93
N ASN A 101 6.92 5.27 -3.50
CA ASN A 101 5.98 4.24 -3.97
C ASN A 101 6.47 2.81 -3.68
N ASP A 102 7.46 2.65 -2.80
CA ASP A 102 7.87 1.32 -2.34
C ASP A 102 6.73 0.68 -1.56
N MET A 103 6.62 -0.63 -1.66
CA MET A 103 5.55 -1.38 -1.01
C MET A 103 6.13 -2.56 -0.24
N LYS A 104 5.50 -2.85 0.91
CA LYS A 104 5.71 -4.06 1.68
C LYS A 104 4.39 -4.82 1.77
N ALA A 105 4.30 -5.97 1.13
CA ALA A 105 3.20 -6.91 1.28
C ALA A 105 3.43 -7.78 2.52
N ILE A 106 2.37 -8.06 3.29
CA ILE A 106 2.46 -8.71 4.59
C ILE A 106 1.32 -9.73 4.75
N GLY A 107 1.68 -10.93 5.19
CA GLY A 107 0.79 -12.02 5.57
C GLY A 107 0.31 -12.84 4.36
N ASN A 108 0.69 -14.11 4.34
CA ASN A 108 0.33 -15.08 3.31
C ASN A 108 0.55 -14.54 1.89
N VAL A 109 1.71 -13.96 1.65
CA VAL A 109 2.05 -13.37 0.35
C VAL A 109 2.19 -14.46 -0.69
N VAL A 110 1.46 -14.32 -1.79
CA VAL A 110 1.54 -15.17 -2.98
C VAL A 110 1.74 -14.28 -4.20
N ALA A 111 2.90 -14.39 -4.84
CA ALA A 111 3.18 -13.69 -6.09
C ALA A 111 3.25 -14.71 -7.24
N ILE A 112 2.51 -14.43 -8.31
CA ILE A 112 2.36 -15.32 -9.46
C ILE A 112 2.74 -14.54 -10.71
N SER A 113 3.73 -15.03 -11.43
CA SER A 113 4.16 -14.50 -12.73
C SER A 113 3.30 -15.08 -13.86
N ASP A 114 3.11 -14.31 -14.91
CA ASP A 114 2.46 -14.79 -16.14
C ASP A 114 3.28 -15.91 -16.83
N SER A 115 4.58 -16.02 -16.51
CA SER A 115 5.46 -17.12 -16.97
C SER A 115 5.28 -18.42 -16.18
N GLY A 116 4.43 -18.43 -15.12
CA GLY A 116 4.08 -19.63 -14.36
C GLY A 116 4.92 -19.89 -13.12
N ILE A 117 5.76 -18.94 -12.69
CA ILE A 117 6.45 -18.97 -11.40
C ILE A 117 5.48 -18.51 -10.30
N THR A 118 5.44 -19.25 -9.19
CA THR A 118 4.69 -18.83 -7.99
C THR A 118 5.61 -18.79 -6.79
N LEU A 119 5.67 -17.65 -6.13
CA LEU A 119 6.40 -17.42 -4.88
C LEU A 119 5.41 -17.38 -3.72
N TYR A 120 5.73 -18.07 -2.63
CA TYR A 120 5.03 -18.02 -1.35
C TYR A 120 5.99 -17.55 -0.27
N THR A 121 5.58 -16.56 0.54
CA THR A 121 6.36 -16.00 1.65
C THR A 121 5.45 -15.30 2.65
N ASP A 122 5.97 -14.88 3.82
CA ASP A 122 5.21 -14.10 4.79
C ASP A 122 5.25 -12.60 4.51
N THR A 123 6.40 -12.09 4.03
CA THR A 123 6.53 -10.71 3.58
C THR A 123 7.23 -10.61 2.24
N LEU A 124 6.91 -9.58 1.45
CA LEU A 124 7.61 -9.28 0.21
C LEU A 124 7.70 -7.76 0.04
N TYR A 125 8.91 -7.28 -0.20
CA TYR A 125 9.20 -5.87 -0.50
C TYR A 125 9.25 -5.66 -2.00
N TRP A 126 8.67 -4.57 -2.47
CA TRP A 126 8.81 -4.08 -3.84
C TRP A 126 9.44 -2.69 -3.82
N ASP A 127 10.61 -2.57 -4.43
CA ASP A 127 11.33 -1.32 -4.71
C ASP A 127 10.82 -0.78 -6.05
N ALA A 128 9.99 0.26 -5.99
CA ALA A 128 9.35 0.84 -7.17
C ALA A 128 10.34 1.47 -8.14
N LYS A 129 11.44 2.04 -7.64
CA LYS A 129 12.46 2.70 -8.45
C LYS A 129 13.30 1.71 -9.26
N ASN A 130 13.69 0.62 -8.63
CA ASN A 130 14.57 -0.40 -9.24
C ASN A 130 13.78 -1.57 -9.84
N GLU A 131 12.44 -1.59 -9.67
CA GLU A 131 11.54 -2.64 -10.14
C GLU A 131 11.96 -4.02 -9.62
N LYS A 132 12.33 -4.09 -8.33
CA LYS A 132 12.85 -5.29 -7.68
C LYS A 132 11.94 -5.75 -6.56
N MET A 133 11.77 -7.06 -6.47
CA MET A 133 11.13 -7.73 -5.35
C MET A 133 12.18 -8.40 -4.47
N SER A 134 12.01 -8.36 -3.15
CA SER A 134 12.90 -9.03 -2.21
C SER A 134 12.20 -9.42 -0.91
N THR A 135 12.71 -10.47 -0.28
CA THR A 135 12.36 -10.84 1.10
C THR A 135 13.54 -11.51 1.78
N GLU A 136 13.61 -11.38 3.12
CA GLU A 136 14.55 -12.11 3.98
C GLU A 136 13.89 -13.33 4.62
N ASP A 137 12.58 -13.50 4.46
CA ASP A 137 11.80 -14.58 5.06
C ASP A 137 12.04 -15.93 4.35
N SER A 138 11.43 -16.97 4.91
CA SER A 138 11.34 -18.28 4.26
C SER A 138 10.52 -18.17 2.98
N VAL A 139 10.97 -18.84 1.94
CA VAL A 139 10.30 -18.87 0.64
C VAL A 139 10.06 -20.30 0.16
N MET A 140 8.94 -20.47 -0.53
CA MET A 140 8.65 -21.62 -1.36
C MET A 140 8.36 -21.11 -2.77
N ILE A 141 9.02 -21.68 -3.77
CA ILE A 141 8.81 -21.34 -5.18
C ILE A 141 8.34 -22.59 -5.91
N THR A 142 7.30 -22.43 -6.71
CA THR A 142 6.87 -23.46 -7.67
C THR A 142 7.03 -22.94 -9.09
N THR A 143 7.49 -23.83 -9.98
CA THR A 143 7.70 -23.53 -11.39
C THR A 143 6.55 -24.09 -12.24
N LEU A 144 6.49 -23.69 -13.52
CA LEU A 144 5.54 -24.23 -14.48
C LEU A 144 5.65 -25.76 -14.62
N GLU A 145 6.86 -26.32 -14.48
CA GLU A 145 7.14 -27.76 -14.51
C GLU A 145 6.77 -28.49 -13.21
N LYS A 146 6.19 -27.74 -12.24
CA LYS A 146 5.78 -28.21 -10.89
C LYS A 146 6.96 -28.58 -9.98
N ASP A 147 8.17 -28.13 -10.28
CA ASP A 147 9.26 -28.19 -9.32
C ASP A 147 8.98 -27.29 -8.13
N THR A 148 9.35 -27.73 -6.95
CA THR A 148 9.21 -26.95 -5.71
C THR A 148 10.57 -26.73 -5.09
N LEU A 149 10.92 -25.47 -4.87
CA LEU A 149 12.17 -25.03 -4.28
C LEU A 149 11.90 -24.28 -2.97
N TYR A 150 12.75 -24.49 -1.98
CA TYR A 150 12.64 -23.85 -0.68
C TYR A 150 13.91 -23.08 -0.35
N GLY A 151 13.81 -22.10 0.52
CA GLY A 151 14.96 -21.39 1.06
C GLY A 151 14.62 -20.24 1.97
N ILE A 152 15.62 -19.44 2.30
CA ILE A 152 15.51 -18.21 3.07
C ILE A 152 16.11 -17.09 2.25
N GLY A 153 15.34 -16.00 2.12
CA GLY A 153 15.71 -14.85 1.33
C GLY A 153 15.52 -15.08 -0.18
N PHE A 154 14.98 -14.08 -0.84
CA PHE A 154 14.65 -14.09 -2.26
C PHE A 154 14.87 -12.72 -2.88
N GLU A 155 15.31 -12.65 -4.11
CA GLU A 155 15.36 -11.44 -4.92
C GLU A 155 14.93 -11.77 -6.35
N SER A 156 14.22 -10.82 -6.98
CA SER A 156 13.77 -10.91 -8.37
C SER A 156 13.47 -9.53 -8.95
N ASP A 157 13.23 -9.46 -10.25
CA ASP A 157 12.47 -8.40 -10.90
C ASP A 157 10.96 -8.61 -10.71
N SER A 158 10.17 -7.60 -11.10
CA SER A 158 8.73 -7.59 -10.85
C SER A 158 7.93 -8.60 -11.69
N ASP A 159 8.53 -9.17 -12.75
CA ASP A 159 7.95 -10.24 -13.56
C ASP A 159 8.29 -11.66 -13.05
N LEU A 160 9.14 -11.76 -12.01
CA LEU A 160 9.64 -13.02 -11.43
C LEU A 160 10.41 -13.88 -12.43
N GLU A 161 10.97 -13.33 -13.52
CA GLU A 161 11.73 -14.10 -14.50
C GLU A 161 13.18 -14.30 -14.08
N ASN A 162 13.82 -13.27 -13.50
CA ASN A 162 15.21 -13.31 -13.05
C ASN A 162 15.28 -13.37 -11.52
N TRP A 163 14.97 -14.51 -10.96
CA TRP A 163 14.93 -14.69 -9.50
C TRP A 163 16.10 -15.52 -8.97
N LYS A 164 16.38 -15.35 -7.69
CA LYS A 164 17.31 -16.18 -6.92
C LYS A 164 16.85 -16.37 -5.48
N ILE A 165 17.08 -17.56 -4.93
CA ILE A 165 16.99 -17.83 -3.50
C ILE A 165 18.36 -17.59 -2.89
N LEU A 166 18.46 -16.76 -1.83
CA LEU A 166 19.75 -16.39 -1.23
C LEU A 166 20.38 -17.56 -0.46
N LYS A 167 19.56 -18.34 0.25
CA LYS A 167 19.97 -19.53 1.02
C LYS A 167 19.03 -20.68 0.66
N PRO A 168 19.26 -21.37 -0.44
CA PRO A 168 18.41 -22.49 -0.85
C PRO A 168 18.51 -23.64 0.15
N SER A 169 17.37 -24.27 0.43
CA SER A 169 17.25 -25.47 1.24
C SER A 169 16.50 -26.53 0.45
N GLY A 170 17.05 -27.74 0.35
CA GLY A 170 16.41 -28.85 -0.33
C GLY A 170 17.37 -30.03 -0.47
N VAL A 171 16.81 -31.23 -0.49
CA VAL A 171 17.54 -32.45 -0.83
C VAL A 171 17.33 -32.68 -2.31
N THR A 172 18.38 -32.53 -3.12
CA THR A 172 18.36 -33.06 -4.48
C THR A 172 18.67 -34.56 -4.43
N GLU A 173 17.65 -35.41 -4.62
CA GLU A 173 17.95 -36.80 -4.97
C GLU A 173 18.53 -36.79 -6.39
N ARG A 174 19.83 -37.05 -6.50
CA ARG A 174 20.47 -37.36 -7.75
C ARG A 174 20.22 -38.86 -8.04
N ASN A 175 19.31 -39.14 -8.94
CA ASN A 175 19.30 -40.44 -9.62
C ASN A 175 20.40 -40.53 -10.66
#